data_bae6480c1bdb03430a81f4c756bb9cae
#
_entry.id   bae6480c1bdb03430a81f4c756bb9cae
#
_cell.length_a   1.000
_cell.length_b   1.000
_cell.length_c   1.000
_cell.angle_alpha   90.00
_cell.angle_beta   90.00
_cell.angle_gamma   90.00
#
_symmetry.space_group_name_H-M   'P 1'
#
loop_
_entity.id
_entity.type
_entity.pdbx_description
1 polymer ?
#
loop_
_entity_poly.entity_id
_entity_poly.type
_entity_poly.pdbx_seq_one_letter_code
_entity_poly.pdbx_strand_id
1 'polypeptide(L)'
;ITIGHTFRKYISPTKNREPSKIYKGMFETTALTELPSTMITLRRFANLHFPDFEWTEVQVNYNWQSPPHFDKANCGGSLIFAMGDYTGGELMIEKKDGNELSVNLHDKPFIFDGSKHKHWTNDYIGNRMSVVFYKLNKKKNYPGDNI
;
A
#
# COMPACT_ATOMS: atom_id res chain seq x y z
N ILE A 1 -6.35 -0.81 5.76
CA ILE A 1 -7.27 0.09 5.03
C ILE A 1 -6.44 0.86 4.01
N THR A 2 -6.85 0.86 2.75
CA THR A 2 -6.28 1.71 1.69
C THR A 2 -7.19 2.92 1.52
N ILE A 3 -6.62 4.11 1.53
CA ILE A 3 -7.32 5.36 1.28
C ILE A 3 -6.80 5.95 -0.02
N GLY A 4 -7.69 6.17 -1.00
CA GLY A 4 -7.33 6.62 -2.34
C GLY A 4 -7.94 5.70 -3.40
N HIS A 5 -7.15 5.27 -4.38
CA HIS A 5 -7.59 4.37 -5.43
C HIS A 5 -6.95 2.99 -5.27
N THR A 6 -7.64 1.96 -5.72
CA THR A 6 -7.11 0.60 -5.74
C THR A 6 -7.49 -0.10 -7.03
N PHE A 7 -6.59 -0.94 -7.53
CA PHE A 7 -6.91 -1.81 -8.66
C PHE A 7 -7.66 -3.04 -8.16
N ARG A 8 -8.83 -3.31 -8.73
CA ARG A 8 -9.66 -4.46 -8.37
C ARG A 8 -10.12 -5.22 -9.61
N LYS A 9 -10.30 -6.51 -9.41
CA LYS A 9 -11.16 -7.33 -10.24
C LYS A 9 -12.48 -7.48 -9.47
N TYR A 10 -13.54 -6.89 -9.98
CA TYR A 10 -14.85 -6.97 -9.38
C TYR A 10 -15.73 -7.93 -10.19
N ILE A 11 -16.37 -8.85 -9.49
CA ILE A 11 -17.38 -9.76 -10.07
C ILE A 11 -18.74 -9.27 -9.59
N SER A 12 -19.54 -8.73 -10.52
CA SER A 12 -20.88 -8.28 -10.20
C SER A 12 -21.75 -9.48 -9.85
N PRO A 13 -22.41 -9.50 -8.67
CA PRO A 13 -23.42 -10.52 -8.38
C PRO A 13 -24.60 -10.33 -9.34
N THR A 14 -24.97 -11.36 -10.06
CA THR A 14 -26.16 -11.35 -10.91
C THR A 14 -27.36 -11.85 -10.12
N LYS A 15 -28.43 -11.06 -10.11
CA LYS A 15 -29.71 -11.47 -9.49
C LYS A 15 -30.45 -12.55 -10.29
N ASN A 16 -30.11 -12.79 -11.57
CA ASN A 16 -30.89 -13.63 -12.50
C ASN A 16 -30.01 -14.55 -13.34
N ARG A 17 -29.18 -15.41 -12.79
CA ARG A 17 -28.43 -16.48 -13.50
C ARG A 17 -27.72 -16.12 -14.83
N GLU A 18 -27.56 -14.82 -15.13
CA GLU A 18 -26.74 -14.38 -16.25
C GLU A 18 -25.25 -14.46 -15.89
N PRO A 19 -24.35 -14.68 -16.87
CA PRO A 19 -22.91 -14.75 -16.59
C PRO A 19 -22.44 -13.47 -15.91
N SER A 20 -21.76 -13.62 -14.77
CA SER A 20 -21.25 -12.52 -13.98
C SER A 20 -20.34 -11.63 -14.82
N LYS A 21 -20.64 -10.33 -14.92
CA LYS A 21 -19.75 -9.37 -15.56
C LYS A 21 -18.51 -9.15 -14.68
N ILE A 22 -17.34 -9.31 -15.28
CA ILE A 22 -16.06 -9.06 -14.63
C ILE A 22 -15.61 -7.64 -14.99
N TYR A 23 -15.48 -6.80 -13.98
CA TYR A 23 -14.92 -5.46 -14.12
C TYR A 23 -13.50 -5.45 -13.58
N LYS A 24 -12.57 -4.88 -14.35
CA LYS A 24 -11.20 -4.61 -13.91
C LYS A 24 -10.94 -3.13 -14.06
N GLY A 25 -10.30 -2.52 -13.09
CA GLY A 25 -9.95 -1.11 -13.19
C GLY A 25 -9.57 -0.49 -11.86
N MET A 26 -9.38 0.82 -11.91
CA MET A 26 -9.14 1.65 -10.73
C MET A 26 -10.49 2.05 -10.13
N PHE A 27 -10.62 1.85 -8.84
CA PHE A 27 -11.80 2.23 -8.07
C PHE A 27 -11.37 3.09 -6.89
N GLU A 28 -12.15 4.11 -6.59
CA GLU A 28 -12.03 4.81 -5.32
C GLU A 28 -12.33 3.83 -4.18
N THR A 29 -11.53 3.93 -3.12
CA THR A 29 -11.79 3.11 -1.94
C THR A 29 -12.93 3.72 -1.14
N THR A 30 -13.76 2.89 -0.54
CA THR A 30 -14.82 3.33 0.37
C THR A 30 -14.26 4.25 1.47
N ALA A 31 -13.05 3.95 1.96
CA ALA A 31 -12.38 4.77 2.96
C ALA A 31 -12.09 6.20 2.50
N LEU A 32 -11.96 6.48 1.19
CA LEU A 32 -11.77 7.84 0.69
C LEU A 32 -13.03 8.71 0.95
N THR A 33 -14.20 8.12 0.82
CA THR A 33 -15.48 8.81 1.02
C THR A 33 -15.98 8.75 2.46
N GLU A 34 -15.72 7.66 3.18
CA GLU A 34 -16.21 7.44 4.54
C GLU A 34 -15.30 8.01 5.64
N LEU A 35 -14.00 8.19 5.33
CA LEU A 35 -13.00 8.67 6.28
C LEU A 35 -12.28 9.95 5.81
N PRO A 36 -13.00 11.01 5.44
CA PRO A 36 -12.38 12.22 4.90
C PRO A 36 -11.46 12.90 5.92
N SER A 37 -11.80 12.88 7.21
CA SER A 37 -10.98 13.44 8.28
C SER A 37 -9.64 12.72 8.44
N THR A 38 -9.64 11.40 8.28
CA THR A 38 -8.43 10.58 8.32
C THR A 38 -7.52 10.92 7.15
N MET A 39 -8.08 11.07 5.95
CA MET A 39 -7.30 11.46 4.77
C MET A 39 -6.70 12.87 4.92
N ILE A 40 -7.45 13.82 5.47
CA ILE A 40 -6.95 15.17 5.76
C ILE A 40 -5.78 15.13 6.74
N THR A 41 -5.91 14.33 7.80
CA THR A 41 -4.86 14.17 8.82
C THR A 41 -3.60 13.55 8.24
N LEU A 42 -3.72 12.48 7.48
CA LEU A 42 -2.59 11.80 6.84
C LEU A 42 -1.90 12.71 5.81
N ARG A 43 -2.67 13.49 5.06
CA ARG A 43 -2.12 14.47 4.10
C ARG A 43 -1.37 15.59 4.81
N ARG A 44 -1.91 16.13 5.90
CA ARG A 44 -1.21 17.14 6.72
C ARG A 44 0.08 16.58 7.30
N PHE A 45 0.05 15.36 7.81
CA PHE A 45 1.22 14.67 8.31
C PHE A 45 2.30 14.52 7.23
N ALA A 46 1.92 14.01 6.06
CA ALA A 46 2.85 13.83 4.94
C ALA A 46 3.45 15.16 4.48
N ASN A 47 2.65 16.22 4.33
CA ASN A 47 3.12 17.52 3.92
C ASN A 47 4.07 18.17 4.95
N LEU A 48 3.85 17.92 6.24
CA LEU A 48 4.70 18.46 7.30
C LEU A 48 6.05 17.74 7.40
N HIS A 49 6.03 16.42 7.31
CA HIS A 49 7.21 15.60 7.60
C HIS A 49 7.96 15.15 6.33
N PHE A 50 7.28 15.08 5.19
CA PHE A 50 7.82 14.56 3.92
C PHE A 50 7.35 15.43 2.75
N PRO A 51 7.60 16.76 2.76
CA PRO A 51 7.03 17.69 1.77
C PRO A 51 7.44 17.39 0.33
N ASP A 52 8.61 16.79 0.12
CA ASP A 52 9.17 16.48 -1.20
C ASP A 52 8.81 15.06 -1.67
N PHE A 53 8.11 14.27 -0.86
CA PHE A 53 7.72 12.92 -1.24
C PHE A 53 6.39 12.93 -2.01
N GLU A 54 6.42 12.52 -3.28
CA GLU A 54 5.23 12.42 -4.11
C GLU A 54 4.49 11.11 -3.86
N TRP A 55 3.21 11.21 -3.54
CA TRP A 55 2.32 10.08 -3.33
C TRP A 55 0.90 10.38 -3.84
N THR A 56 0.14 9.33 -4.13
CA THR A 56 -1.27 9.43 -4.52
C THR A 56 -2.18 8.66 -3.57
N GLU A 57 -1.62 7.60 -2.96
CA GLU A 57 -2.36 6.69 -2.10
C GLU A 57 -1.66 6.53 -0.75
N VAL A 58 -2.45 6.25 0.27
CA VAL A 58 -1.95 5.84 1.58
C VAL A 58 -2.66 4.58 2.05
N GLN A 59 -1.88 3.64 2.57
CA GLN A 59 -2.41 2.42 3.17
C GLN A 59 -2.04 2.38 4.65
N VAL A 60 -3.04 2.11 5.48
CA VAL A 60 -2.89 1.90 6.92
C VAL A 60 -3.20 0.44 7.22
N ASN A 61 -2.25 -0.26 7.80
CA ASN A 61 -2.38 -1.66 8.22
C ASN A 61 -2.31 -1.74 9.74
N TYR A 62 -3.23 -2.47 10.33
CA TYR A 62 -3.24 -2.73 11.76
C TYR A 62 -3.17 -4.24 11.99
N ASN A 63 -2.17 -4.65 12.75
CA ASN A 63 -1.89 -6.06 13.07
C ASN A 63 -1.91 -6.98 11.83
N TRP A 64 -1.30 -6.49 10.75
CA TRP A 64 -1.17 -7.21 9.50
C TRP A 64 0.30 -7.55 9.21
N GLN A 65 0.58 -8.83 9.06
CA GLN A 65 1.87 -9.34 8.63
C GLN A 65 1.81 -9.65 7.13
N SER A 66 2.46 -8.81 6.34
CA SER A 66 2.52 -8.97 4.89
C SER A 66 3.39 -10.16 4.51
N PRO A 67 2.90 -11.11 3.72
CA PRO A 67 3.72 -12.17 3.14
C PRO A 67 4.67 -11.62 2.07
N PRO A 68 5.69 -12.37 1.63
CA PRO A 68 6.58 -11.97 0.55
C PRO A 68 5.83 -11.61 -0.74
N HIS A 69 6.03 -10.40 -1.26
CA HIS A 69 5.34 -9.89 -2.46
C HIS A 69 6.10 -8.75 -3.13
N PHE A 70 5.61 -8.35 -4.30
CA PHE A 70 5.99 -7.14 -5.03
C PHE A 70 4.77 -6.22 -5.18
N ASP A 71 4.97 -4.93 -5.07
CA ASP A 71 3.94 -3.91 -5.32
C ASP A 71 3.88 -3.54 -6.81
N LYS A 72 3.48 -4.47 -7.66
CA LYS A 72 3.57 -4.35 -9.13
C LYS A 72 2.80 -3.17 -9.72
N ALA A 73 1.81 -2.65 -9.02
CA ALA A 73 1.01 -1.50 -9.44
C ALA A 73 1.62 -0.16 -9.06
N ASN A 74 2.65 -0.15 -8.20
CA ASN A 74 3.29 1.07 -7.74
C ASN A 74 4.28 1.63 -8.77
N CYS A 75 4.50 2.93 -8.69
CA CYS A 75 5.44 3.69 -9.49
C CYS A 75 6.38 4.48 -8.58
N GLY A 76 7.67 4.18 -8.65
CA GLY A 76 8.66 4.83 -7.80
C GLY A 76 8.70 4.29 -6.37
N GLY A 77 9.24 5.09 -5.45
CA GLY A 77 9.40 4.71 -4.05
C GLY A 77 8.09 4.69 -3.27
N SER A 78 8.04 3.80 -2.29
CA SER A 78 7.06 3.80 -1.21
C SER A 78 7.72 4.27 0.08
N LEU A 79 7.08 5.19 0.80
CA LEU A 79 7.51 5.64 2.12
C LEU A 79 6.71 4.87 3.16
N ILE A 80 7.39 4.13 4.01
CA ILE A 80 6.78 3.30 5.04
C ILE A 80 7.37 3.59 6.42
N PHE A 81 6.53 3.58 7.44
CA PHE A 81 6.93 3.54 8.85
C PHE A 81 5.89 2.74 9.65
N ALA A 82 6.26 2.36 10.87
CA ALA A 82 5.37 1.65 11.76
C ALA A 82 5.42 2.21 13.17
N MET A 83 4.35 2.06 13.91
CA MET A 83 4.18 2.54 15.27
C MET A 83 3.36 1.54 16.10
N GLY A 84 3.37 1.70 17.38
CA GLY A 84 2.63 0.90 18.34
C GLY A 84 3.53 0.25 19.38
N ASP A 85 2.93 -0.59 20.21
CA ASP A 85 3.65 -1.37 21.23
C ASP A 85 3.88 -2.79 20.71
N TYR A 86 5.03 -3.00 20.05
CA TYR A 86 5.40 -4.27 19.43
C TYR A 86 6.92 -4.47 19.40
N THR A 87 7.35 -5.72 19.24
CA THR A 87 8.73 -6.13 19.01
C THR A 87 8.82 -7.02 17.78
N GLY A 88 9.93 -6.94 17.04
CA GLY A 88 10.05 -7.57 15.72
C GLY A 88 9.38 -6.73 14.63
N GLY A 89 8.87 -7.39 13.59
CA GLY A 89 8.07 -6.74 12.53
C GLY A 89 8.88 -5.84 11.60
N GLU A 90 10.16 -6.13 11.45
CA GLU A 90 11.04 -5.46 10.51
C GLU A 90 10.50 -5.61 9.07
N LEU A 91 10.73 -4.60 8.25
CA LEU A 91 10.59 -4.72 6.81
C LEU A 91 11.77 -5.53 6.26
N MET A 92 11.49 -6.69 5.71
CA MET A 92 12.46 -7.52 5.03
C MET A 92 12.44 -7.24 3.54
N ILE A 93 13.60 -7.04 2.94
CA ILE A 93 13.75 -6.73 1.51
C ILE A 93 14.80 -7.66 0.91
N GLU A 94 14.40 -8.41 -0.14
CA GLU A 94 15.33 -9.23 -0.91
C GLU A 94 16.12 -8.32 -1.88
N LYS A 95 17.44 -8.34 -1.74
CA LYS A 95 18.36 -7.65 -2.63
C LYS A 95 18.59 -8.43 -3.92
N LYS A 96 19.15 -7.76 -4.93
CA LYS A 96 19.48 -8.38 -6.23
C LYS A 96 20.50 -9.51 -6.13
N ASP A 97 21.36 -9.49 -5.11
CA ASP A 97 22.37 -10.52 -4.83
C ASP A 97 21.81 -11.71 -4.03
N GLY A 98 20.51 -11.72 -3.75
CA GLY A 98 19.84 -12.74 -2.96
C GLY A 98 19.96 -12.58 -1.45
N ASN A 99 20.74 -11.61 -0.97
CA ASN A 99 20.82 -11.27 0.45
C ASN A 99 19.57 -10.52 0.91
N GLU A 100 19.24 -10.63 2.18
CA GLU A 100 18.12 -9.92 2.80
C GLU A 100 18.61 -8.68 3.54
N LEU A 101 17.84 -7.59 3.40
CA LEU A 101 17.97 -6.38 4.21
C LEU A 101 16.83 -6.36 5.23
N SER A 102 17.17 -6.21 6.50
CA SER A 102 16.22 -6.03 7.60
C SER A 102 16.19 -4.56 8.01
N VAL A 103 15.02 -3.94 7.99
CA VAL A 103 14.84 -2.52 8.32
C VAL A 103 13.87 -2.37 9.47
N ASN A 104 14.34 -1.77 10.57
CA ASN A 104 13.47 -1.40 11.68
C ASN A 104 12.66 -0.14 11.29
N LEU A 105 11.34 -0.29 11.28
CA LEU A 105 10.40 0.78 10.91
C LEU A 105 9.77 1.48 12.13
N HIS A 106 10.09 1.06 13.35
CA HIS A 106 9.46 1.59 14.56
C HIS A 106 9.80 3.08 14.71
N ASP A 107 8.79 3.93 14.49
CA ASP A 107 8.90 5.39 14.48
C ASP A 107 9.98 5.95 13.53
N LYS A 108 10.37 5.16 12.52
CA LYS A 108 11.40 5.51 11.56
C LYS A 108 10.89 5.31 10.13
N PRO A 109 10.77 6.39 9.35
CA PRO A 109 10.40 6.28 7.95
C PRO A 109 11.54 5.68 7.11
N PHE A 110 11.15 4.88 6.13
CA PHE A 110 12.05 4.28 5.17
C PHE A 110 11.45 4.34 3.77
N ILE A 111 12.27 4.64 2.76
CA ILE A 111 11.83 4.70 1.37
C ILE A 111 12.50 3.57 0.59
N PHE A 112 11.69 2.79 -0.14
CA PHE A 112 12.16 1.72 -1.01
C PHE A 112 11.21 1.55 -2.20
N ASP A 113 11.70 0.93 -3.27
CA ASP A 113 10.88 0.63 -4.45
C ASP A 113 10.30 -0.78 -4.34
N GLY A 114 9.09 -0.89 -3.78
CA GLY A 114 8.39 -2.15 -3.60
C GLY A 114 7.98 -2.83 -4.91
N SER A 115 7.97 -2.10 -6.04
CA SER A 115 7.71 -2.69 -7.35
C SER A 115 8.88 -3.50 -7.90
N LYS A 116 10.10 -3.20 -7.42
CA LYS A 116 11.35 -3.82 -7.88
C LYS A 116 11.95 -4.81 -6.89
N HIS A 117 11.59 -4.69 -5.60
CA HIS A 117 12.14 -5.51 -4.54
C HIS A 117 11.05 -6.36 -3.89
N LYS A 118 11.25 -7.66 -3.84
CA LYS A 118 10.42 -8.55 -3.05
C LYS A 118 10.60 -8.20 -1.59
N HIS A 119 9.50 -8.03 -0.88
CA HIS A 119 9.52 -7.60 0.50
C HIS A 119 8.38 -8.21 1.30
N TRP A 120 8.54 -8.23 2.63
CA TRP A 120 7.57 -8.78 3.58
C TRP A 120 7.77 -8.19 4.97
N THR A 121 6.81 -8.45 5.85
CA THR A 121 6.92 -8.11 7.27
C THR A 121 7.42 -9.33 8.03
N ASN A 122 8.50 -9.17 8.80
CA ASN A 122 9.01 -10.21 9.70
C ASN A 122 8.02 -10.49 10.84
N ASP A 123 8.22 -11.59 11.55
CA ASP A 123 7.41 -11.94 12.74
C ASP A 123 7.46 -10.84 13.78
N TYR A 124 6.35 -10.60 14.46
CA TYR A 124 6.27 -9.63 15.55
C TYR A 124 5.29 -10.08 16.63
N ILE A 125 5.45 -9.47 17.81
CA ILE A 125 4.56 -9.64 18.96
C ILE A 125 4.10 -8.26 19.41
N GLY A 126 2.81 -8.12 19.70
CA GLY A 126 2.20 -6.88 20.16
C GLY A 126 1.28 -6.24 19.13
N ASN A 127 0.99 -4.95 19.31
CA ASN A 127 0.08 -4.18 18.44
C ASN A 127 0.89 -3.28 17.52
N ARG A 128 0.84 -3.56 16.23
CA ARG A 128 1.61 -2.88 15.20
C ARG A 128 0.68 -2.21 14.18
N MET A 129 0.91 -0.92 13.97
CA MET A 129 0.28 -0.18 12.88
C MET A 129 1.36 0.28 11.90
N SER A 130 1.21 -0.01 10.62
CA SER A 130 2.08 0.52 9.58
C SER A 130 1.31 1.45 8.63
N VAL A 131 2.00 2.49 8.18
CA VAL A 131 1.49 3.47 7.23
C VAL A 131 2.42 3.50 6.03
N VAL A 132 1.84 3.37 4.84
CA VAL A 132 2.57 3.32 3.57
C VAL A 132 2.00 4.38 2.65
N PHE A 133 2.82 5.37 2.28
CA PHE A 133 2.51 6.33 1.22
C PHE A 133 3.16 5.86 -0.07
N TYR A 134 2.40 5.80 -1.16
CA TYR A 134 2.90 5.32 -2.44
C TYR A 134 2.17 5.98 -3.61
N LYS A 135 2.69 5.77 -4.80
CA LYS A 135 2.13 6.29 -6.05
C LYS A 135 1.76 5.14 -6.97
N LEU A 136 0.53 5.14 -7.47
CA LEU A 136 0.09 4.16 -8.44
C LEU A 136 0.56 4.51 -9.85
N ASN A 137 0.95 3.50 -10.60
CA ASN A 137 1.22 3.64 -12.03
C ASN A 137 -0.10 3.58 -12.81
N LYS A 138 -0.68 4.75 -13.04
CA LYS A 138 -1.96 4.89 -13.76
C LYS A 138 -1.95 4.23 -15.13
N LYS A 139 -0.83 4.29 -15.87
CA LYS A 139 -0.71 3.67 -17.21
C LYS A 139 -0.79 2.15 -17.19
N LYS A 140 -0.30 1.50 -16.12
CA LYS A 140 -0.39 0.03 -15.97
C LYS A 140 -1.78 -0.42 -15.52
N ASN A 141 -2.58 0.46 -14.94
CA ASN A 141 -3.79 0.11 -14.21
C ASN A 141 -5.09 0.51 -14.91
N TYR A 142 -5.01 1.19 -16.03
CA TYR A 142 -6.19 1.49 -16.86
C TYR A 142 -6.28 0.48 -18.01
N PRO A 143 -7.24 -0.43 -17.99
CA PRO A 143 -7.51 -1.32 -19.12
C PRO A 143 -8.37 -0.59 -20.17
N GLY A 144 -7.97 0.57 -20.62
CA GLY A 144 -8.77 1.37 -21.55
C GLY A 144 -7.96 2.23 -22.50
N ASP A 145 -6.66 2.34 -22.30
CA ASP A 145 -5.79 3.14 -23.16
C ASP A 145 -5.25 2.39 -24.39
N ASN A 146 -6.01 1.41 -24.88
CA ASN A 146 -5.82 0.81 -26.20
C ASN A 146 -6.84 1.37 -27.18
N ILE A 147 -7.03 2.67 -27.18
CA ILE A 147 -7.75 3.39 -28.24
C ILE A 147 -6.79 4.37 -28.89
#